data_0652552f16eeab491ea442d3544cf30e
#
_entry.id   0652552f16eeab491ea442d3544cf30e
#
_cell.length_a   1.000
_cell.length_b   1.000
_cell.length_c   1.000
_cell.angle_alpha   90.00
_cell.angle_beta   90.00
_cell.angle_gamma   90.00
#
_symmetry.space_group_name_H-M   'P 1'
#
loop_
_entity.id
_entity.type
_entity.pdbx_description
1 polymer ?
#
loop_
_entity_poly.entity_id
_entity_poly.type
_entity_poly.pdbx_seq_one_letter_code
_entity_poly.pdbx_strand_id
1 'polypeptide(L)'
;MSEWSEVLIHVRRGDEFLVAHRSPESGGYWHTIAGAVEPGEAFHVAALRELHEETGLQANGLQPLGEFVYVRESWEQEPGLRVHVEAFLVDVEPGWEPELNEEHVEYRWLRREDAAELLFWPEPAALLRSLP
;
A
#
# COMPACT_ATOMS: atom_id res chain seq x y z
N MET A 1 -0.74 25.31 6.57
CA MET A 1 -0.01 24.06 6.38
C MET A 1 -0.93 23.06 5.73
N SER A 2 -0.53 22.56 4.58
CA SER A 2 -1.35 21.60 3.88
C SER A 2 -1.11 20.19 4.41
N GLU A 3 -2.17 19.40 4.46
CA GLU A 3 -2.09 17.98 4.75
C GLU A 3 -2.26 17.23 3.43
N TRP A 4 -1.67 16.05 3.38
CA TRP A 4 -1.77 15.17 2.25
C TRP A 4 -2.43 13.88 2.69
N SER A 5 -3.24 13.30 1.83
CA SER A 5 -3.97 12.07 2.16
C SER A 5 -3.59 10.96 1.19
N GLU A 6 -3.35 9.79 1.75
CA GLU A 6 -3.00 8.60 0.99
C GLU A 6 -3.79 7.40 1.47
N VAL A 7 -3.84 6.38 0.65
CA VAL A 7 -4.38 5.07 1.00
C VAL A 7 -3.29 4.02 0.87
N LEU A 8 -3.44 2.95 1.62
CA LEU A 8 -2.55 1.81 1.61
C LEU A 8 -3.39 0.54 1.62
N ILE A 9 -3.07 -0.41 0.76
CA ILE A 9 -3.84 -1.64 0.66
C ILE A 9 -2.91 -2.84 0.77
N HIS A 10 -3.08 -3.64 1.83
CA HIS A 10 -2.46 -4.94 1.90
C HIS A 10 -3.31 -5.94 1.13
N VAL A 11 -2.69 -6.71 0.27
CA VAL A 11 -3.35 -7.75 -0.53
C VAL A 11 -2.92 -9.10 0.04
N ARG A 12 -3.90 -9.89 0.49
CA ARG A 12 -3.65 -11.19 1.11
C ARG A 12 -4.16 -12.31 0.21
N ARG A 13 -3.34 -13.32 0.04
CA ARG A 13 -3.67 -14.53 -0.70
C ARG A 13 -3.36 -15.73 0.19
N GLY A 14 -4.39 -16.31 0.80
CA GLY A 14 -4.20 -17.34 1.81
C GLY A 14 -3.47 -16.77 3.03
N ASP A 15 -2.29 -17.28 3.32
CA ASP A 15 -1.46 -16.81 4.43
C ASP A 15 -0.28 -15.93 3.96
N GLU A 16 -0.31 -15.48 2.72
CA GLU A 16 0.75 -14.66 2.15
C GLU A 16 0.25 -13.28 1.77
N PHE A 17 1.17 -12.32 1.79
CA PHE A 17 0.89 -10.92 1.48
C PHE A 17 1.73 -10.47 0.30
N LEU A 18 1.13 -9.61 -0.53
CA LEU A 18 1.82 -9.03 -1.67
C LEU A 18 2.76 -7.93 -1.18
N VAL A 19 4.02 -8.01 -1.58
CA VAL A 19 4.96 -6.90 -1.45
C VAL A 19 5.54 -6.60 -2.82
N ALA A 20 5.71 -5.34 -3.13
CA ALA A 20 6.13 -4.90 -4.44
C ALA A 20 7.37 -4.00 -4.35
N HIS A 21 8.30 -4.22 -5.25
CA HIS A 21 9.54 -3.44 -5.32
C HIS A 21 9.31 -2.25 -6.24
N ARG A 22 9.40 -1.07 -5.68
CA ARG A 22 9.19 0.15 -6.45
C ARG A 22 10.35 0.38 -7.41
N SER A 23 10.04 0.97 -8.56
CA SER A 23 11.06 1.35 -9.53
C SER A 23 12.00 2.40 -8.91
N PRO A 24 13.24 2.55 -9.44
CA PRO A 24 14.15 3.59 -8.93
C PRO A 24 13.55 4.99 -8.98
N GLU A 25 12.77 5.30 -10.00
CA GLU A 25 12.10 6.59 -10.15
C GLU A 25 11.03 6.81 -9.08
N SER A 26 10.48 5.72 -8.53
CA SER A 26 9.44 5.76 -7.51
C SER A 26 9.95 5.52 -6.10
N GLY A 27 11.27 5.61 -5.90
CA GLY A 27 11.90 5.49 -4.59
C GLY A 27 12.75 4.24 -4.38
N GLY A 28 12.54 3.18 -5.14
CA GLY A 28 13.38 1.99 -5.12
C GLY A 28 13.25 1.07 -3.91
N TYR A 29 12.29 1.32 -3.01
CA TYR A 29 12.11 0.49 -1.81
C TYR A 29 10.96 -0.51 -2.00
N TRP A 30 10.91 -1.50 -1.11
CA TRP A 30 9.79 -2.45 -1.07
C TRP A 30 8.62 -1.86 -0.30
N HIS A 31 7.43 -2.00 -0.86
CA HIS A 31 6.22 -1.42 -0.30
C HIS A 31 5.01 -2.31 -0.65
N THR A 32 3.86 -1.94 -0.13
CA THR A 32 2.59 -2.50 -0.59
C THR A 32 1.91 -1.53 -1.53
N ILE A 33 0.67 -1.82 -1.91
CA ILE A 33 -0.09 -0.94 -2.82
C ILE A 33 -0.47 0.33 -2.08
N ALA A 34 -0.19 1.47 -2.66
CA ALA A 34 -0.46 2.77 -2.03
C ALA A 34 -0.59 3.85 -3.08
N GLY A 35 -1.25 4.94 -2.71
CA GLY A 35 -1.38 6.08 -3.60
C GLY A 35 -2.13 7.23 -2.97
N ALA A 36 -2.18 8.35 -3.69
CA ALA A 36 -2.78 9.58 -3.20
C ALA A 36 -4.30 9.56 -3.33
N VAL A 37 -4.96 10.21 -2.39
CA VAL A 37 -6.40 10.50 -2.46
C VAL A 37 -6.58 11.80 -3.23
N GLU A 38 -7.43 11.79 -4.24
CA GLU A 38 -7.70 12.98 -5.03
C GLU A 38 -8.68 13.92 -4.32
N PRO A 39 -8.66 15.22 -4.63
CA PRO A 39 -9.59 16.17 -4.00
C PRO A 39 -11.04 15.72 -4.17
N GLY A 40 -11.79 15.66 -3.06
CA GLY A 40 -13.18 15.25 -3.06
C GLY A 40 -13.42 13.76 -3.14
N GLU A 41 -12.36 12.96 -3.24
CA GLU A 41 -12.47 11.51 -3.31
C GLU A 41 -12.51 10.90 -1.89
N ALA A 42 -13.43 9.95 -1.67
CA ALA A 42 -13.45 9.21 -0.41
C ALA A 42 -12.27 8.24 -0.34
N PHE A 43 -11.77 7.97 0.85
CA PHE A 43 -10.61 7.09 1.01
C PHE A 43 -10.81 5.69 0.42
N HIS A 44 -11.96 5.07 0.68
CA HIS A 44 -12.21 3.72 0.13
C HIS A 44 -12.30 3.72 -1.40
N VAL A 45 -12.78 4.81 -2.00
CA VAL A 45 -12.83 4.96 -3.46
C VAL A 45 -11.42 5.10 -4.02
N ALA A 46 -10.59 5.92 -3.37
CA ALA A 46 -9.19 6.06 -3.75
C ALA A 46 -8.46 4.72 -3.66
N ALA A 47 -8.71 3.95 -2.60
CA ALA A 47 -8.09 2.66 -2.41
C ALA A 47 -8.46 1.68 -3.52
N LEU A 48 -9.73 1.62 -3.90
CA LEU A 48 -10.18 0.75 -5.00
C LEU A 48 -9.55 1.17 -6.32
N ARG A 49 -9.47 2.47 -6.56
CA ARG A 49 -8.86 3.02 -7.79
C ARG A 49 -7.37 2.70 -7.86
N GLU A 50 -6.62 2.97 -6.79
CA GLU A 50 -5.18 2.69 -6.75
C GLU A 50 -4.89 1.19 -6.88
N LEU A 51 -5.69 0.36 -6.23
CA LEU A 51 -5.55 -1.09 -6.33
C LEU A 51 -5.72 -1.55 -7.78
N HIS A 52 -6.72 -1.02 -8.48
CA HIS A 52 -6.95 -1.36 -9.87
C HIS A 52 -5.84 -0.85 -10.78
N GLU A 53 -5.40 0.40 -10.58
CA GLU A 53 -4.34 0.99 -11.39
C GLU A 53 -3.01 0.24 -11.23
N GLU A 54 -2.68 -0.18 -10.02
CA GLU A 54 -1.37 -0.77 -9.72
C GLU A 54 -1.34 -2.29 -9.87
N THR A 55 -2.46 -2.99 -9.83
CA THR A 55 -2.48 -4.46 -9.87
C THR A 55 -3.46 -5.05 -10.88
N GLY A 56 -4.37 -4.27 -11.41
CA GLY A 56 -5.45 -4.77 -12.27
C GLY A 56 -6.63 -5.36 -11.51
N LEU A 57 -6.57 -5.46 -10.20
CA LEU A 57 -7.65 -6.06 -9.41
C LEU A 57 -8.87 -5.16 -9.36
N GLN A 58 -10.04 -5.71 -9.70
CA GLN A 58 -11.33 -5.06 -9.50
C GLN A 58 -11.99 -5.68 -8.29
N ALA A 59 -11.82 -5.05 -7.13
CA ALA A 59 -12.40 -5.53 -5.89
C ALA A 59 -13.78 -4.89 -5.66
N ASN A 60 -14.69 -5.63 -5.04
CA ASN A 60 -16.02 -5.13 -4.71
C ASN A 60 -16.03 -4.35 -3.39
N GLY A 61 -15.04 -4.54 -2.56
CA GLY A 61 -14.92 -3.86 -1.27
C GLY A 61 -13.61 -4.17 -0.61
N LEU A 62 -13.31 -3.40 0.43
CA LEU A 62 -12.07 -3.51 1.18
C LEU A 62 -12.39 -3.52 2.68
N GLN A 63 -11.58 -4.23 3.45
CA GLN A 63 -11.70 -4.24 4.90
C GLN A 63 -10.82 -3.13 5.48
N PRO A 64 -11.36 -2.20 6.27
CA PRO A 64 -10.54 -1.19 6.92
C PRO A 64 -9.60 -1.82 7.94
N LEU A 65 -8.34 -1.36 7.97
CA LEU A 65 -7.35 -1.81 8.94
C LEU A 65 -7.05 -0.74 10.00
N GLY A 66 -7.28 0.51 9.67
CA GLY A 66 -6.97 1.62 10.55
C GLY A 66 -6.35 2.77 9.80
N GLU A 67 -5.82 3.73 10.55
CA GLU A 67 -5.22 4.92 9.97
C GLU A 67 -4.01 5.35 10.78
N PHE A 68 -3.12 6.09 10.13
CA PHE A 68 -1.95 6.65 10.79
C PHE A 68 -1.51 7.92 10.06
N VAL A 69 -0.66 8.69 10.73
CA VAL A 69 -0.05 9.88 10.16
C VAL A 69 1.47 9.71 10.17
N TYR A 70 2.11 10.04 9.07
CA TYR A 70 3.56 10.12 9.06
C TYR A 70 4.00 11.46 8.49
N VAL A 71 5.27 11.82 8.72
CA VAL A 71 5.86 13.05 8.21
C VAL A 71 6.93 12.67 7.20
N ARG A 72 6.90 13.29 6.03
CA ARG A 72 7.86 12.97 4.97
C ARG A 72 9.29 13.27 5.40
N GLU A 73 10.17 12.34 5.05
CA GLU A 73 11.59 12.42 5.38
C GLU A 73 12.31 13.48 4.56
N SER A 74 13.52 13.86 5.00
CA SER A 74 14.30 14.91 4.35
C SER A 74 14.67 14.60 2.89
N TRP A 75 14.71 13.30 2.52
CA TRP A 75 15.05 12.85 1.17
C TRP A 75 13.83 12.66 0.26
N GLU A 76 12.62 12.81 0.80
CA GLU A 76 11.39 12.72 0.01
C GLU A 76 11.03 14.06 -0.61
N GLN A 77 10.09 14.03 -1.56
CA GLN A 77 9.50 15.26 -2.07
C GLN A 77 8.68 15.92 -0.95
N GLU A 78 8.75 17.24 -0.89
CA GLU A 78 8.05 18.02 0.14
C GLU A 78 8.34 17.52 1.55
N PRO A 79 9.62 17.57 1.99
CA PRO A 79 9.98 17.11 3.34
C PRO A 79 9.18 17.87 4.41
N GLY A 80 8.81 17.15 5.46
CA GLY A 80 8.04 17.73 6.56
C GLY A 80 6.54 17.78 6.32
N LEU A 81 6.07 17.38 5.14
CA LEU A 81 4.64 17.30 4.87
C LEU A 81 4.01 16.21 5.74
N ARG A 82 2.89 16.51 6.37
CA ARG A 82 2.13 15.52 7.13
C ARG A 82 1.22 14.75 6.19
N VAL A 83 1.28 13.43 6.26
CA VAL A 83 0.50 12.55 5.41
C VAL A 83 -0.43 11.71 6.28
N HIS A 84 -1.73 11.83 6.03
CA HIS A 84 -2.75 11.00 6.68
C HIS A 84 -3.02 9.80 5.78
N VAL A 85 -2.85 8.60 6.31
CA VAL A 85 -3.02 7.35 5.56
C VAL A 85 -4.16 6.54 6.16
N GLU A 86 -5.09 6.10 5.31
CA GLU A 86 -6.05 5.07 5.69
C GLU A 86 -5.67 3.77 5.01
N ALA A 87 -5.62 2.71 5.81
CA ALA A 87 -5.15 1.41 5.37
C ALA A 87 -6.30 0.41 5.25
N PHE A 88 -6.17 -0.48 4.27
CA PHE A 88 -7.19 -1.47 3.94
C PHE A 88 -6.57 -2.83 3.69
N LEU A 89 -7.39 -3.86 3.77
CA LEU A 89 -7.02 -5.23 3.44
C LEU A 89 -8.00 -5.76 2.40
N VAL A 90 -7.47 -6.48 1.41
CA VAL A 90 -8.29 -7.22 0.46
C VAL A 90 -7.75 -8.65 0.34
N ASP A 91 -8.66 -9.62 0.31
CA ASP A 91 -8.31 -11.02 0.07
C ASP A 91 -8.51 -11.34 -1.40
N VAL A 92 -7.58 -12.08 -1.99
CA VAL A 92 -7.66 -12.54 -3.37
C VAL A 92 -7.63 -14.07 -3.43
N GLU A 93 -8.06 -14.61 -4.56
CA GLU A 93 -8.11 -16.05 -4.77
C GLU A 93 -6.71 -16.65 -4.92
N PRO A 94 -6.53 -17.95 -4.63
CA PRO A 94 -5.21 -18.59 -4.65
C PRO A 94 -4.45 -18.46 -5.97
N GLY A 95 -5.14 -18.37 -7.08
CA GLY A 95 -4.50 -18.28 -8.40
C GLY A 95 -4.27 -16.87 -8.91
N TRP A 96 -4.69 -15.88 -8.14
CA TRP A 96 -4.60 -14.50 -8.61
C TRP A 96 -3.17 -13.97 -8.54
N GLU A 97 -2.73 -13.29 -9.62
CA GLU A 97 -1.44 -12.60 -9.69
C GLU A 97 -1.66 -11.17 -10.16
N PRO A 98 -0.89 -10.21 -9.65
CA PRO A 98 -1.05 -8.82 -10.07
C PRO A 98 -0.45 -8.55 -11.44
N GLU A 99 -1.05 -7.59 -12.15
CA GLU A 99 -0.44 -6.97 -13.31
C GLU A 99 0.09 -5.61 -12.87
N LEU A 100 1.38 -5.53 -12.60
CA LEU A 100 1.99 -4.31 -12.09
C LEU A 100 2.17 -3.27 -13.20
N ASN A 101 2.02 -2.00 -12.83
CA ASN A 101 2.33 -0.88 -13.72
C ASN A 101 3.81 -0.49 -13.57
N GLU A 102 4.21 0.60 -14.23
CA GLU A 102 5.60 1.04 -14.26
C GLU A 102 6.15 1.54 -12.92
N GLU A 103 5.31 1.72 -11.92
CA GLU A 103 5.78 2.13 -10.59
C GLU A 103 6.51 1.02 -9.85
N HIS A 104 6.35 -0.24 -10.29
CA HIS A 104 6.94 -1.40 -9.65
C HIS A 104 7.69 -2.24 -10.67
N VAL A 105 8.81 -2.85 -10.24
CA VAL A 105 9.66 -3.67 -11.11
C VAL A 105 9.53 -5.16 -10.83
N GLU A 106 9.08 -5.55 -9.64
CA GLU A 106 8.87 -6.95 -9.27
C GLU A 106 7.95 -7.05 -8.07
N TYR A 107 7.49 -8.24 -7.77
CA TYR A 107 6.68 -8.47 -6.57
C TYR A 107 6.97 -9.86 -6.00
N ARG A 108 6.58 -10.05 -4.72
CA ARG A 108 6.68 -11.34 -4.03
C ARG A 108 5.43 -11.55 -3.19
N TRP A 109 5.10 -12.82 -3.01
CA TRP A 109 4.12 -13.25 -2.02
C TRP A 109 4.88 -13.83 -0.84
N LEU A 110 4.72 -13.22 0.32
CA LEU A 110 5.46 -13.61 1.52
C LEU A 110 4.54 -13.77 2.70
N ARG A 111 4.90 -14.67 3.60
CA ARG A 111 4.18 -14.81 4.86
C ARG A 111 4.33 -13.54 5.68
N ARG A 112 3.42 -13.35 6.62
CA ARG A 112 3.29 -12.10 7.39
C ARG A 112 4.63 -11.53 7.85
N GLU A 113 5.41 -12.31 8.61
CA GLU A 113 6.64 -11.78 9.20
C GLU A 113 7.69 -11.46 8.15
N ASP A 114 7.83 -12.29 7.12
CA ASP A 114 8.78 -12.04 6.05
C ASP A 114 8.37 -10.81 5.24
N ALA A 115 7.08 -10.64 4.99
CA ALA A 115 6.56 -9.46 4.32
C ALA A 115 6.82 -8.19 5.15
N ALA A 116 6.54 -8.26 6.45
CA ALA A 116 6.75 -7.14 7.35
C ALA A 116 8.23 -6.74 7.42
N GLU A 117 9.14 -7.72 7.42
CA GLU A 117 10.58 -7.42 7.43
C GLU A 117 11.06 -6.78 6.14
N LEU A 118 10.48 -7.15 5.01
CA LEU A 118 10.89 -6.61 3.70
C LEU A 118 10.37 -5.20 3.48
N LEU A 119 9.21 -4.87 4.03
CA LEU A 119 8.62 -3.54 3.87
C LEU A 119 9.53 -2.48 4.47
N PHE A 120 9.82 -1.44 3.68
CA PHE A 120 10.72 -0.38 4.09
C PHE A 120 10.18 0.47 5.24
N TRP A 121 8.86 0.77 5.19
CA TRP A 121 8.24 1.66 6.17
C TRP A 121 7.72 0.90 7.38
N PRO A 122 7.86 1.44 8.60
CA PRO A 122 7.44 0.73 9.81
C PRO A 122 5.93 0.59 9.97
N GLU A 123 5.14 1.57 9.53
CA GLU A 123 3.70 1.54 9.72
C GLU A 123 3.00 0.42 8.94
N PRO A 124 3.27 0.24 7.64
CA PRO A 124 2.70 -0.91 6.92
C PRO A 124 3.10 -2.26 7.52
N ALA A 125 4.34 -2.37 7.98
CA ALA A 125 4.83 -3.59 8.63
C ALA A 125 4.07 -3.85 9.94
N ALA A 126 3.87 -2.82 10.75
CA ALA A 126 3.14 -2.94 12.01
C ALA A 126 1.70 -3.39 11.79
N LEU A 127 1.06 -2.90 10.73
CA LEU A 127 -0.30 -3.31 10.39
C LEU A 127 -0.37 -4.79 10.06
N LEU A 128 0.59 -5.33 9.32
CA LEU A 128 0.65 -6.77 9.04
C LEU A 128 0.79 -7.57 10.31
N ARG A 129 1.68 -7.15 11.20
CA ARG A 129 1.93 -7.85 12.45
C ARG A 129 0.74 -7.84 13.40
N SER A 130 -0.14 -6.85 13.28
CA SER A 130 -1.32 -6.71 14.13
C SER A 130 -2.54 -7.49 13.65
N LEU A 131 -2.51 -8.07 12.46
CA LEU A 131 -3.63 -8.85 11.95
C LEU A 131 -3.85 -10.12 12.77
N PRO A 132 -5.13 -10.49 13.04
CA PRO A 132 -5.43 -11.71 13.79
C PRO A 132 -4.98 -12.98 13.08
#